data_b944ce7b615cbe0b9c5f493202badda9
#
_entry.id   b944ce7b615cbe0b9c5f493202badda9
#
_cell.length_a   1.000
_cell.length_b   1.000
_cell.length_c   1.000
_cell.angle_alpha   90.00
_cell.angle_beta   90.00
_cell.angle_gamma   90.00
#
_symmetry.space_group_name_H-M   'P 1'
#
loop_
_entity.id
_entity.type
_entity.pdbx_description
1 polymer ?
#
loop_
_entity_poly.entity_id
_entity_poly.type
_entity_poly.pdbx_seq_one_letter_code
_entity_poly.pdbx_strand_id
1 'polypeptide(L)'
;LKYTSWPRIKSAMVQDGKKRLGHLRDEIRGHDYRYYVLGEPLISDQQYDDLFAELKALEQDHPDLVTPDSPTQRVSDRPLEGFNTVRHAIPMISIDNTYSADELRAFDQRVQKQLGHGDFTYVVELKIDGLAISLRYENAALVRAATRGDGQTGDDVTTNVRTIKAVPLVLLDGERAPAVLEVRGEIYMPTTAFVELNRLREEAAEPLFANPRNAAAGSLKLLDPRITASRNLSFFAYAVGEASQPIAPTHWDTIARLRDLGLPVNPHISQAADIGEVIEICGGWHTRRHQLPYQIDGMVIKVNRLDQQDLLGATARAPRWCIAYKFPAERAQTVVESIDVQVGKSGILTPVANLKPVRLAGTTVKRASLHNFDELDRLDARCGDTVLIEKAGEIIPQVVDVKKDLRSQDSRPFPTPQRCPECGHRTVKDEGGVYIRCPNPDCVAQLKERLKYFAGRDQMDIEHFGPALIDQLVASKAIRTSVAEIYGLTTEQLLALDRMAAKSAANVLTAIETSKTRPLGRLIAALGIRHIGGQSAQILAEYFGSLEALMDASVE
;
A
#
# COMPACT_ATOMS: atom_id res chain seq x y z
N LEU A 1 -32.46 -29.63 58.40
CA LEU A 1 -32.04 -28.19 58.38
C LEU A 1 -30.78 -27.98 57.54
N LYS A 2 -30.89 -27.09 56.48
CA LYS A 2 -29.81 -26.38 55.82
C LYS A 2 -29.01 -27.11 54.73
N TYR A 3 -29.60 -27.16 53.51
CA TYR A 3 -28.85 -27.23 52.25
C TYR A 3 -29.39 -26.18 51.26
N THR A 4 -29.36 -24.88 51.62
CA THR A 4 -29.87 -23.79 50.74
C THR A 4 -28.88 -22.63 50.54
N SER A 5 -27.64 -22.74 51.00
CA SER A 5 -26.65 -21.63 50.91
C SER A 5 -25.62 -21.73 49.77
N TRP A 6 -25.41 -22.92 49.18
CA TRP A 6 -24.37 -23.12 48.14
C TRP A 6 -24.63 -22.44 46.77
N PRO A 7 -25.88 -22.38 46.24
CA PRO A 7 -26.13 -21.66 44.98
C PRO A 7 -25.92 -20.14 45.06
N ARG A 8 -26.25 -19.54 46.23
CA ARG A 8 -26.08 -18.07 46.44
C ARG A 8 -24.61 -17.68 46.59
N ILE A 9 -23.77 -18.50 47.18
CA ILE A 9 -22.33 -18.23 47.34
C ILE A 9 -21.62 -18.36 45.98
N LYS A 10 -21.92 -19.40 45.18
CA LYS A 10 -21.42 -19.54 43.82
C LYS A 10 -21.84 -18.37 42.94
N SER A 11 -23.09 -17.92 43.00
CA SER A 11 -23.61 -16.78 42.23
C SER A 11 -22.91 -15.46 42.63
N ALA A 12 -22.64 -15.25 43.92
CA ALA A 12 -21.92 -14.08 44.41
C ALA A 12 -20.44 -14.07 43.99
N MET A 13 -19.74 -15.21 44.05
CA MET A 13 -18.35 -15.35 43.61
C MET A 13 -18.19 -15.16 42.11
N VAL A 14 -19.11 -15.68 41.28
CA VAL A 14 -19.11 -15.47 39.81
C VAL A 14 -19.41 -14.01 39.47
N GLN A 15 -20.28 -13.35 40.23
CA GLN A 15 -20.61 -11.94 40.02
C GLN A 15 -19.45 -11.00 40.43
N ASP A 16 -18.68 -11.36 41.45
CA ASP A 16 -17.47 -10.64 41.87
C ASP A 16 -16.34 -10.85 40.88
N GLY A 17 -16.11 -12.08 40.38
CA GLY A 17 -15.17 -12.40 39.31
C GLY A 17 -15.46 -11.65 38.02
N LYS A 18 -16.76 -11.57 37.61
CA LYS A 18 -17.15 -10.80 36.40
C LYS A 18 -16.87 -9.31 36.53
N LYS A 19 -17.12 -8.72 37.70
CA LYS A 19 -16.79 -7.31 37.96
C LYS A 19 -15.29 -7.07 37.93
N ARG A 20 -14.49 -7.96 38.54
CA ARG A 20 -13.01 -7.83 38.56
C ARG A 20 -12.43 -7.97 37.17
N LEU A 21 -12.92 -8.94 36.36
CA LEU A 21 -12.52 -9.09 34.95
C LEU A 21 -12.80 -7.82 34.13
N GLY A 22 -14.01 -7.24 34.28
CA GLY A 22 -14.36 -5.99 33.62
C GLY A 22 -13.40 -4.86 34.00
N HIS A 23 -13.16 -4.67 35.31
CA HIS A 23 -12.27 -3.64 35.83
C HIS A 23 -10.83 -3.81 35.32
N LEU A 24 -10.27 -5.02 35.35
CA LEU A 24 -8.91 -5.30 34.85
C LEU A 24 -8.77 -5.02 33.35
N ARG A 25 -9.78 -5.40 32.55
CA ARG A 25 -9.77 -5.09 31.10
C ARG A 25 -9.75 -3.59 30.85
N ASP A 26 -10.57 -2.82 31.57
CA ASP A 26 -10.64 -1.37 31.42
C ASP A 26 -9.36 -0.70 31.92
N GLU A 27 -8.78 -1.18 33.01
CA GLU A 27 -7.53 -0.69 33.57
C GLU A 27 -6.35 -0.93 32.60
N ILE A 28 -6.22 -2.16 32.08
CA ILE A 28 -5.19 -2.52 31.10
C ILE A 28 -5.37 -1.71 29.82
N ARG A 29 -6.59 -1.54 29.29
CA ARG A 29 -6.86 -0.68 28.12
C ARG A 29 -6.45 0.77 28.38
N GLY A 30 -6.71 1.30 29.57
CA GLY A 30 -6.28 2.64 29.96
C GLY A 30 -4.75 2.77 29.98
N HIS A 31 -4.04 1.76 30.47
CA HIS A 31 -2.57 1.72 30.45
C HIS A 31 -1.99 1.52 29.03
N ASP A 32 -2.60 0.66 28.21
CA ASP A 32 -2.24 0.52 26.79
C ASP A 32 -2.34 1.87 26.05
N TYR A 33 -3.45 2.59 26.24
CA TYR A 33 -3.64 3.91 25.64
C TYR A 33 -2.58 4.92 26.07
N ARG A 34 -2.27 4.97 27.35
CA ARG A 34 -1.25 5.88 27.89
C ARG A 34 0.15 5.54 27.38
N TYR A 35 0.50 4.26 27.34
CA TYR A 35 1.81 3.81 26.91
C TYR A 35 2.01 3.93 25.39
N TYR A 36 1.07 3.35 24.60
CA TYR A 36 1.24 3.23 23.14
C TYR A 36 0.72 4.43 22.35
N VAL A 37 -0.18 5.25 22.91
CA VAL A 37 -0.80 6.37 22.21
C VAL A 37 -0.29 7.71 22.75
N LEU A 38 -0.28 7.89 24.08
CA LEU A 38 0.16 9.16 24.67
C LEU A 38 1.67 9.23 24.94
N GLY A 39 2.36 8.09 25.08
CA GLY A 39 3.76 8.04 25.50
C GLY A 39 3.96 8.48 26.98
N GLU A 40 2.93 8.40 27.81
CA GLU A 40 2.88 8.87 29.19
C GLU A 40 2.47 7.74 30.14
N PRO A 41 3.31 6.70 30.34
CA PRO A 41 2.98 5.59 31.25
C PRO A 41 2.84 6.07 32.69
N LEU A 42 1.80 5.58 33.37
CA LEU A 42 1.57 5.87 34.80
C LEU A 42 2.06 4.77 35.74
N ILE A 43 2.31 3.59 35.21
CA ILE A 43 2.78 2.41 35.95
C ILE A 43 4.05 1.87 35.32
N SER A 44 4.83 1.10 36.09
CA SER A 44 6.00 0.40 35.56
C SER A 44 5.60 -0.82 34.71
N ASP A 45 6.52 -1.30 33.86
CA ASP A 45 6.31 -2.52 33.06
C ASP A 45 5.96 -3.72 33.95
N GLN A 46 6.61 -3.84 35.14
CA GLN A 46 6.29 -4.90 36.10
C GLN A 46 4.86 -4.82 36.61
N GLN A 47 4.38 -3.62 36.95
CA GLN A 47 3.00 -3.44 37.40
C GLN A 47 1.97 -3.75 36.30
N TYR A 48 2.31 -3.43 35.06
CA TYR A 48 1.48 -3.81 33.91
C TYR A 48 1.43 -5.32 33.72
N ASP A 49 2.60 -5.99 33.80
CA ASP A 49 2.71 -7.44 33.68
C ASP A 49 1.92 -8.17 34.78
N ASP A 50 1.92 -7.63 36.00
CA ASP A 50 1.15 -8.17 37.14
C ASP A 50 -0.36 -8.10 36.85
N LEU A 51 -0.86 -6.94 36.35
CA LEU A 51 -2.27 -6.78 35.96
C LEU A 51 -2.67 -7.74 34.82
N PHE A 52 -1.78 -7.89 33.84
CA PHE A 52 -2.02 -8.78 32.70
C PHE A 52 -2.02 -10.25 33.12
N ALA A 53 -1.13 -10.64 34.04
CA ALA A 53 -1.06 -11.99 34.62
C ALA A 53 -2.33 -12.31 35.44
N GLU A 54 -2.82 -11.34 36.25
CA GLU A 54 -4.07 -11.48 37.00
C GLU A 54 -5.26 -11.67 36.05
N LEU A 55 -5.37 -10.84 34.99
CA LEU A 55 -6.44 -10.99 33.99
C LEU A 55 -6.40 -12.37 33.34
N LYS A 56 -5.21 -12.83 32.94
CA LYS A 56 -5.03 -14.14 32.29
C LYS A 56 -5.43 -15.29 33.22
N ALA A 57 -5.05 -15.24 34.50
CA ALA A 57 -5.41 -16.26 35.48
C ALA A 57 -6.93 -16.31 35.69
N LEU A 58 -7.57 -15.16 35.87
CA LEU A 58 -9.02 -15.10 36.03
C LEU A 58 -9.79 -15.59 34.79
N GLU A 59 -9.28 -15.33 33.59
CA GLU A 59 -9.88 -15.84 32.34
C GLU A 59 -9.67 -17.35 32.18
N GLN A 60 -8.58 -17.92 32.70
CA GLN A 60 -8.38 -19.38 32.76
C GLN A 60 -9.35 -20.05 33.75
N ASP A 61 -9.61 -19.40 34.87
CA ASP A 61 -10.56 -19.90 35.88
C ASP A 61 -12.01 -19.75 35.41
N HIS A 62 -12.31 -18.79 34.53
CA HIS A 62 -13.64 -18.48 34.01
C HIS A 62 -13.65 -18.39 32.47
N PRO A 63 -13.45 -19.50 31.72
CA PRO A 63 -13.39 -19.49 30.27
C PRO A 63 -14.66 -18.98 29.58
N ASP A 64 -15.82 -19.12 30.23
CA ASP A 64 -17.12 -18.64 29.79
C ASP A 64 -17.26 -17.09 29.82
N LEU A 65 -16.37 -16.42 30.54
CA LEU A 65 -16.31 -14.95 30.61
C LEU A 65 -15.27 -14.34 29.70
N VAL A 66 -14.50 -15.14 28.95
CA VAL A 66 -13.54 -14.63 27.96
C VAL A 66 -14.30 -14.01 26.81
N THR A 67 -13.94 -12.75 26.47
CA THR A 67 -14.54 -12.03 25.35
C THR A 67 -13.52 -11.81 24.24
N PRO A 68 -13.93 -11.77 22.96
CA PRO A 68 -13.00 -11.58 21.85
C PRO A 68 -12.21 -10.26 21.90
N ASP A 69 -12.70 -9.27 22.62
CA ASP A 69 -12.10 -7.94 22.81
C ASP A 69 -11.19 -7.84 24.03
N SER A 70 -11.00 -8.94 24.78
CA SER A 70 -10.06 -8.96 25.90
C SER A 70 -8.63 -8.67 25.44
N PRO A 71 -7.84 -7.90 26.23
CA PRO A 71 -6.41 -7.72 25.98
C PRO A 71 -5.62 -9.03 25.80
N THR A 72 -6.04 -10.11 26.48
CA THR A 72 -5.42 -11.44 26.37
C THR A 72 -5.70 -12.14 25.04
N GLN A 73 -6.72 -11.70 24.28
CA GLN A 73 -7.11 -12.28 22.99
C GLN A 73 -6.54 -11.54 21.78
N ARG A 74 -5.53 -10.67 21.98
CA ARG A 74 -4.91 -9.93 20.87
C ARG A 74 -4.16 -10.82 19.89
N VAL A 75 -3.53 -11.90 20.34
CA VAL A 75 -2.68 -12.77 19.52
C VAL A 75 -3.34 -14.14 19.41
N SER A 76 -3.64 -14.57 18.18
CA SER A 76 -4.14 -15.91 17.89
C SER A 76 -3.03 -16.95 17.98
N ASP A 77 -3.30 -18.09 18.57
CA ASP A 77 -2.34 -19.21 18.70
C ASP A 77 -2.17 -20.02 17.40
N ARG A 78 -3.03 -19.79 16.40
CA ARG A 78 -3.02 -20.56 15.14
C ARG A 78 -2.67 -19.68 13.95
N PRO A 79 -1.78 -20.17 13.05
CA PRO A 79 -1.57 -19.54 11.75
C PRO A 79 -2.86 -19.52 10.92
N LEU A 80 -2.95 -18.51 10.05
CA LEU A 80 -4.04 -18.37 9.08
C LEU A 80 -3.77 -19.28 7.87
N GLU A 81 -4.83 -19.76 7.23
CA GLU A 81 -4.72 -20.50 5.95
C GLU A 81 -4.56 -19.55 4.75
N GLY A 82 -4.98 -18.29 4.90
CA GLY A 82 -4.92 -17.22 3.90
C GLY A 82 -5.66 -15.98 4.38
N PHE A 83 -5.82 -15.00 3.49
CA PHE A 83 -6.57 -13.78 3.74
C PHE A 83 -7.83 -13.76 2.87
N ASN A 84 -8.99 -13.54 3.51
CA ASN A 84 -10.24 -13.33 2.79
C ASN A 84 -10.25 -11.94 2.16
N THR A 85 -10.93 -11.80 1.02
CA THR A 85 -11.15 -10.49 0.40
C THR A 85 -12.39 -9.84 0.98
N VAL A 86 -12.29 -8.54 1.31
CA VAL A 86 -13.37 -7.73 1.87
C VAL A 86 -13.63 -6.53 0.96
N ARG A 87 -14.89 -6.24 0.68
CA ARG A 87 -15.30 -5.02 -0.04
C ARG A 87 -15.42 -3.85 0.94
N HIS A 88 -14.86 -2.69 0.55
CA HIS A 88 -15.01 -1.45 1.31
C HIS A 88 -16.42 -0.87 1.12
N ALA A 89 -17.04 -0.41 2.22
CA ALA A 89 -18.34 0.27 2.17
C ALA A 89 -18.23 1.60 1.38
N ILE A 90 -17.16 2.34 1.61
CA ILE A 90 -16.77 3.53 0.85
C ILE A 90 -15.40 3.25 0.23
N PRO A 91 -15.19 3.43 -1.09
CA PRO A 91 -13.90 3.17 -1.72
C PRO A 91 -12.72 3.91 -1.08
N MET A 92 -11.56 3.26 -0.97
CA MET A 92 -10.31 3.83 -0.49
C MET A 92 -9.49 4.36 -1.69
N ILE A 93 -9.88 5.52 -2.21
CA ILE A 93 -9.23 6.14 -3.37
C ILE A 93 -7.87 6.75 -3.02
N SER A 94 -7.01 6.90 -4.02
CA SER A 94 -5.69 7.52 -3.89
C SER A 94 -5.82 9.03 -3.74
N ILE A 95 -4.71 9.70 -3.42
CA ILE A 95 -4.60 11.17 -3.35
C ILE A 95 -3.70 11.62 -4.49
N ASP A 96 -4.06 12.69 -5.19
CA ASP A 96 -3.20 13.32 -6.20
C ASP A 96 -1.96 13.94 -5.56
N ASN A 97 -0.83 13.90 -6.27
CA ASN A 97 0.44 14.42 -5.79
C ASN A 97 0.75 15.79 -6.39
N THR A 98 1.50 16.59 -5.64
CA THR A 98 2.13 17.85 -6.07
C THR A 98 3.54 17.93 -5.48
N TYR A 99 4.43 18.66 -6.15
CA TYR A 99 5.86 18.72 -5.85
C TYR A 99 6.37 20.15 -5.71
N SER A 100 5.53 21.16 -5.94
CA SER A 100 5.93 22.56 -5.91
C SER A 100 4.87 23.46 -5.26
N ALA A 101 5.32 24.63 -4.78
CA ALA A 101 4.42 25.67 -4.26
C ALA A 101 3.43 26.17 -5.32
N ASP A 102 3.85 26.24 -6.59
CA ASP A 102 2.97 26.70 -7.67
C ASP A 102 1.85 25.70 -7.97
N GLU A 103 2.12 24.40 -7.88
CA GLU A 103 1.09 23.37 -7.98
C GLU A 103 0.12 23.40 -6.78
N LEU A 104 0.59 23.74 -5.57
CA LEU A 104 -0.28 23.99 -4.41
C LEU A 104 -1.19 25.20 -4.65
N ARG A 105 -0.66 26.31 -5.19
CA ARG A 105 -1.48 27.47 -5.59
C ARG A 105 -2.49 27.13 -6.67
N ALA A 106 -2.11 26.29 -7.63
CA ALA A 106 -3.04 25.81 -8.65
C ALA A 106 -4.14 24.90 -8.07
N PHE A 107 -3.83 24.11 -7.04
CA PHE A 107 -4.83 23.35 -6.29
C PHE A 107 -5.83 24.30 -5.60
N ASP A 108 -5.36 25.29 -4.88
CA ASP A 108 -6.18 26.30 -4.21
C ASP A 108 -7.13 27.02 -5.20
N GLN A 109 -6.61 27.46 -6.34
CA GLN A 109 -7.44 28.08 -7.40
C GLN A 109 -8.55 27.16 -7.91
N ARG A 110 -8.28 25.85 -8.03
CA ARG A 110 -9.31 24.86 -8.42
C ARG A 110 -10.40 24.73 -7.36
N VAL A 111 -10.01 24.69 -6.08
CA VAL A 111 -10.94 24.64 -4.95
C VAL A 111 -11.81 25.91 -4.92
N GLN A 112 -11.21 27.10 -4.98
CA GLN A 112 -11.93 28.38 -5.02
C GLN A 112 -12.93 28.45 -6.19
N LYS A 113 -12.49 28.07 -7.39
CA LYS A 113 -13.33 28.06 -8.58
C LYS A 113 -14.56 27.14 -8.43
N GLN A 114 -14.37 25.97 -7.82
CA GLN A 114 -15.46 25.00 -7.69
C GLN A 114 -16.43 25.37 -6.56
N LEU A 115 -15.94 25.92 -5.44
CA LEU A 115 -16.78 26.42 -4.36
C LEU A 115 -17.47 27.75 -4.70
N GLY A 116 -16.92 28.52 -5.64
CA GLY A 116 -17.43 29.86 -6.01
C GLY A 116 -17.07 30.97 -5.03
N HIS A 117 -16.27 30.69 -4.01
CA HIS A 117 -15.81 31.63 -2.99
C HIS A 117 -14.46 31.20 -2.39
N GLY A 118 -13.79 32.10 -1.65
CA GLY A 118 -12.53 31.86 -0.96
C GLY A 118 -12.66 31.61 0.54
N ASP A 119 -13.88 31.45 1.07
CA ASP A 119 -14.11 31.23 2.50
C ASP A 119 -13.98 29.74 2.85
N PHE A 120 -12.74 29.26 2.98
CA PHE A 120 -12.41 27.94 3.44
C PHE A 120 -11.00 27.91 4.05
N THR A 121 -10.76 26.95 4.92
CA THR A 121 -9.48 26.73 5.59
C THR A 121 -8.95 25.35 5.26
N TYR A 122 -7.68 25.12 5.58
CA TYR A 122 -7.03 23.84 5.36
C TYR A 122 -6.64 23.17 6.67
N VAL A 123 -6.53 21.85 6.61
CA VAL A 123 -5.80 21.03 7.59
C VAL A 123 -4.62 20.39 6.87
N VAL A 124 -3.45 20.50 7.50
CA VAL A 124 -2.17 19.96 6.98
C VAL A 124 -1.70 18.88 7.92
N GLU A 125 -1.50 17.69 7.39
CA GLU A 125 -1.09 16.48 8.13
C GLU A 125 0.22 15.92 7.57
N LEU A 126 0.96 15.18 8.39
CA LEU A 126 2.10 14.42 7.90
C LEU A 126 1.61 13.22 7.06
N LYS A 127 2.19 13.06 5.89
CA LYS A 127 1.98 11.88 5.05
C LYS A 127 2.88 10.75 5.53
N ILE A 128 2.32 9.90 6.40
CA ILE A 128 3.05 8.76 6.97
C ILE A 128 3.39 7.76 5.86
N ASP A 129 4.61 7.27 5.85
CA ASP A 129 5.05 6.24 4.90
C ASP A 129 4.84 4.83 5.47
N GLY A 130 3.67 4.28 5.20
CA GLY A 130 3.20 3.01 5.74
C GLY A 130 2.26 2.26 4.80
N LEU A 131 1.29 1.59 5.38
CA LEU A 131 0.24 0.83 4.68
C LEU A 131 -1.13 1.33 5.14
N ALA A 132 -1.93 1.84 4.20
CA ALA A 132 -3.28 2.29 4.47
C ALA A 132 -4.19 1.13 4.89
N ILE A 133 -4.97 1.36 5.95
CA ILE A 133 -5.86 0.40 6.58
C ILE A 133 -7.23 1.02 6.86
N SER A 134 -8.28 0.22 6.75
CA SER A 134 -9.62 0.50 7.24
C SER A 134 -9.89 -0.35 8.47
N LEU A 135 -10.28 0.27 9.58
CA LEU A 135 -10.67 -0.35 10.84
C LEU A 135 -12.16 -0.13 11.06
N ARG A 136 -12.93 -1.21 11.13
CA ARG A 136 -14.37 -1.15 11.39
C ARG A 136 -14.65 -1.49 12.84
N TYR A 137 -15.30 -0.55 13.52
CA TYR A 137 -15.82 -0.74 14.88
C TYR A 137 -17.35 -0.84 14.82
N GLU A 138 -17.89 -1.79 15.57
CA GLU A 138 -19.34 -1.94 15.79
C GLU A 138 -19.59 -1.97 17.30
N ASN A 139 -20.47 -1.11 17.77
CA ASN A 139 -20.73 -0.92 19.20
C ASN A 139 -19.42 -0.75 19.99
N ALA A 140 -18.54 0.12 19.49
CA ALA A 140 -17.20 0.43 19.99
C ALA A 140 -16.17 -0.70 19.92
N ALA A 141 -16.50 -1.93 19.53
CA ALA A 141 -15.56 -3.06 19.42
C ALA A 141 -15.00 -3.19 17.99
N LEU A 142 -13.69 -3.47 17.85
CA LEU A 142 -13.04 -3.74 16.56
C LEU A 142 -13.52 -5.10 16.01
N VAL A 143 -14.30 -5.05 14.94
CA VAL A 143 -14.84 -6.24 14.28
C VAL A 143 -14.09 -6.63 13.02
N ARG A 144 -13.49 -5.65 12.31
CA ARG A 144 -12.78 -5.92 11.04
C ARG A 144 -11.69 -4.90 10.77
N ALA A 145 -10.60 -5.38 10.18
CA ALA A 145 -9.54 -4.55 9.61
C ALA A 145 -9.20 -5.03 8.21
N ALA A 146 -9.19 -4.11 7.22
CA ALA A 146 -8.96 -4.44 5.83
C ALA A 146 -7.89 -3.54 5.22
N THR A 147 -6.96 -4.11 4.43
CA THR A 147 -6.00 -3.32 3.64
C THR A 147 -6.74 -2.56 2.53
N ARG A 148 -6.13 -1.49 2.00
CA ARG A 148 -6.71 -0.72 0.90
C ARG A 148 -6.98 -1.59 -0.33
N GLY A 149 -6.09 -2.56 -0.64
CA GLY A 149 -6.17 -3.36 -1.86
C GLY A 149 -6.17 -2.49 -3.12
N ASP A 150 -7.12 -2.77 -4.02
CA ASP A 150 -7.36 -2.00 -5.25
C ASP A 150 -8.23 -0.74 -5.04
N GLY A 151 -8.61 -0.47 -3.80
CA GLY A 151 -9.48 0.62 -3.40
C GLY A 151 -10.96 0.25 -3.30
N GLN A 152 -11.42 -0.80 -3.97
CA GLN A 152 -12.78 -1.36 -3.85
C GLN A 152 -12.81 -2.54 -2.90
N THR A 153 -11.76 -3.36 -2.96
CA THR A 153 -11.59 -4.56 -2.13
C THR A 153 -10.19 -4.59 -1.51
N GLY A 154 -10.08 -5.16 -0.33
CA GLY A 154 -8.82 -5.36 0.37
C GLY A 154 -8.76 -6.71 1.07
N ASP A 155 -7.60 -7.08 1.58
CA ASP A 155 -7.43 -8.30 2.36
C ASP A 155 -7.91 -8.07 3.80
N ASP A 156 -8.68 -9.01 4.35
CA ASP A 156 -9.03 -9.03 5.77
C ASP A 156 -7.79 -9.42 6.60
N VAL A 157 -7.26 -8.44 7.30
CA VAL A 157 -6.07 -8.58 8.15
C VAL A 157 -6.42 -8.41 9.63
N THR A 158 -7.68 -8.60 10.00
CA THR A 158 -8.19 -8.35 11.36
C THR A 158 -7.35 -9.04 12.42
N THR A 159 -7.04 -10.32 12.23
CA THR A 159 -6.23 -11.11 13.20
C THR A 159 -4.86 -10.51 13.41
N ASN A 160 -4.20 -10.05 12.35
CA ASN A 160 -2.87 -9.43 12.42
C ASN A 160 -2.94 -8.04 13.04
N VAL A 161 -3.92 -7.22 12.66
CA VAL A 161 -4.12 -5.86 13.21
C VAL A 161 -4.41 -5.90 14.71
N ARG A 162 -5.14 -6.89 15.21
CA ARG A 162 -5.39 -7.06 16.64
C ARG A 162 -4.10 -7.18 17.46
N THR A 163 -3.01 -7.67 16.88
CA THR A 163 -1.71 -7.76 17.54
C THR A 163 -1.01 -6.42 17.71
N ILE A 164 -1.42 -5.38 16.95
CA ILE A 164 -0.83 -4.05 17.00
C ILE A 164 -1.35 -3.32 18.23
N LYS A 165 -0.50 -3.13 19.23
CA LYS A 165 -0.91 -2.59 20.53
C LYS A 165 -1.45 -1.16 20.47
N ALA A 166 -1.01 -0.36 19.50
CA ALA A 166 -1.50 0.99 19.23
C ALA A 166 -2.95 1.01 18.69
N VAL A 167 -3.47 -0.11 18.16
CA VAL A 167 -4.86 -0.20 17.70
C VAL A 167 -5.75 -0.62 18.87
N PRO A 168 -6.71 0.20 19.32
CA PRO A 168 -7.64 -0.17 20.38
C PRO A 168 -8.59 -1.28 19.90
N LEU A 169 -8.74 -2.34 20.70
CA LEU A 169 -9.75 -3.38 20.42
C LEU A 169 -11.17 -2.91 20.78
N VAL A 170 -11.25 -1.96 21.70
CA VAL A 170 -12.49 -1.28 22.10
C VAL A 170 -12.20 0.20 22.21
N LEU A 171 -13.06 1.03 21.61
CA LEU A 171 -12.93 2.48 21.70
C LEU A 171 -13.21 2.96 23.14
N LEU A 172 -12.49 3.98 23.57
CA LEU A 172 -12.81 4.72 24.78
C LEU A 172 -14.13 5.47 24.58
N ASP A 173 -14.85 5.76 25.66
CA ASP A 173 -16.13 6.49 25.58
C ASP A 173 -17.14 5.82 24.61
N GLY A 174 -17.26 4.49 24.70
CA GLY A 174 -18.05 3.68 23.77
C GLY A 174 -19.55 4.06 23.72
N GLU A 175 -20.10 4.66 24.79
CA GLU A 175 -21.48 5.16 24.82
C GLU A 175 -21.71 6.34 23.85
N ARG A 176 -20.67 7.11 23.56
CA ARG A 176 -20.70 8.25 22.63
C ARG A 176 -20.12 7.91 21.25
N ALA A 177 -19.58 6.71 21.07
CA ALA A 177 -19.12 6.25 19.76
C ALA A 177 -20.33 5.94 18.86
N PRO A 178 -20.23 6.18 17.54
CA PRO A 178 -21.23 5.70 16.59
C PRO A 178 -21.40 4.17 16.70
N ALA A 179 -22.64 3.67 16.50
CA ALA A 179 -22.90 2.23 16.49
C ALA A 179 -22.06 1.49 15.41
N VAL A 180 -21.80 2.17 14.29
CA VAL A 180 -20.84 1.76 13.25
C VAL A 180 -19.89 2.91 13.00
N LEU A 181 -18.58 2.63 13.05
CA LEU A 181 -17.52 3.58 12.74
C LEU A 181 -16.41 2.88 11.96
N GLU A 182 -16.19 3.30 10.72
CA GLU A 182 -15.00 2.95 9.93
C GLU A 182 -13.96 4.03 10.07
N VAL A 183 -12.80 3.68 10.62
CA VAL A 183 -11.65 4.57 10.77
C VAL A 183 -10.60 4.22 9.73
N ARG A 184 -10.09 5.22 9.01
CA ARG A 184 -8.99 5.06 8.08
C ARG A 184 -7.71 5.60 8.68
N GLY A 185 -6.64 4.86 8.50
CA GLY A 185 -5.35 5.22 9.06
C GLY A 185 -4.21 4.57 8.31
N GLU A 186 -3.01 4.79 8.82
CA GLU A 186 -1.78 4.21 8.29
C GLU A 186 -1.13 3.33 9.36
N ILE A 187 -0.87 2.05 9.01
CA ILE A 187 0.01 1.18 9.78
C ILE A 187 1.43 1.42 9.30
N TYR A 188 2.33 1.68 10.23
CA TYR A 188 3.73 1.96 9.94
C TYR A 188 4.66 1.21 10.89
N MET A 189 5.93 1.13 10.52
CA MET A 189 6.98 0.59 11.38
C MET A 189 7.84 1.74 11.90
N PRO A 190 7.94 1.95 13.22
CA PRO A 190 8.88 2.90 13.81
C PRO A 190 10.32 2.62 13.36
N THR A 191 11.12 3.69 13.21
CA THR A 191 12.51 3.57 12.73
C THR A 191 13.35 2.64 13.60
N THR A 192 13.17 2.69 14.92
CA THR A 192 13.88 1.81 15.87
C THR A 192 13.50 0.33 15.67
N ALA A 193 12.20 0.04 15.47
CA ALA A 193 11.74 -1.32 15.20
C ALA A 193 12.27 -1.85 13.85
N PHE A 194 12.36 -0.99 12.83
CA PHE A 194 12.91 -1.34 11.53
C PHE A 194 14.41 -1.69 11.61
N VAL A 195 15.20 -0.88 12.33
CA VAL A 195 16.63 -1.15 12.51
C VAL A 195 16.83 -2.48 13.23
N GLU A 196 16.09 -2.73 14.30
CA GLU A 196 16.19 -3.98 15.05
C GLU A 196 15.75 -5.19 14.23
N LEU A 197 14.65 -5.07 13.47
CA LEU A 197 14.21 -6.12 12.58
C LEU A 197 15.27 -6.50 11.55
N ASN A 198 15.92 -5.52 10.91
CA ASN A 198 16.97 -5.79 9.95
C ASN A 198 18.25 -6.36 10.60
N ARG A 199 18.59 -5.96 11.83
CA ARG A 199 19.67 -6.56 12.59
C ARG A 199 19.43 -8.07 12.82
N LEU A 200 18.23 -8.45 13.27
CA LEU A 200 17.85 -9.85 13.49
C LEU A 200 17.87 -10.66 12.18
N ARG A 201 17.44 -10.06 11.07
CA ARG A 201 17.46 -10.72 9.74
C ARG A 201 18.90 -10.93 9.24
N GLU A 202 19.78 -9.97 9.47
CA GLU A 202 21.20 -10.08 9.14
C GLU A 202 21.86 -11.21 9.91
N GLU A 203 21.59 -11.34 11.21
CA GLU A 203 22.05 -12.45 12.04
C GLU A 203 21.52 -13.81 11.58
N ALA A 204 20.29 -13.84 11.06
CA ALA A 204 19.68 -15.04 10.48
C ALA A 204 20.08 -15.31 9.01
N ALA A 205 20.96 -14.49 8.42
CA ALA A 205 21.35 -14.52 7.00
C ALA A 205 20.14 -14.41 6.03
N GLU A 206 19.10 -13.67 6.43
CA GLU A 206 17.91 -13.41 5.63
C GLU A 206 18.03 -12.08 4.84
N PRO A 207 17.34 -11.94 3.70
CA PRO A 207 17.30 -10.68 2.95
C PRO A 207 16.75 -9.53 3.80
N LEU A 208 17.44 -8.38 3.82
CA LEU A 208 17.01 -7.20 4.57
C LEU A 208 15.81 -6.51 3.91
N PHE A 209 14.97 -5.89 4.72
CA PHE A 209 13.94 -4.99 4.19
C PHE A 209 14.58 -3.67 3.72
N ALA A 210 14.09 -3.16 2.58
CA ALA A 210 14.63 -1.96 1.96
C ALA A 210 14.30 -0.68 2.72
N ASN A 211 13.10 -0.60 3.31
CA ASN A 211 12.59 0.55 4.06
C ASN A 211 11.50 0.11 5.06
N PRO A 212 11.13 0.99 6.03
CA PRO A 212 10.09 0.71 7.01
C PRO A 212 8.71 0.41 6.41
N ARG A 213 8.34 1.06 5.29
CA ARG A 213 7.07 0.79 4.59
C ARG A 213 6.99 -0.66 4.09
N ASN A 214 8.04 -1.14 3.40
CA ASN A 214 8.08 -2.52 2.91
C ASN A 214 8.10 -3.51 4.07
N ALA A 215 8.79 -3.18 5.16
CA ALA A 215 8.81 -3.99 6.37
C ALA A 215 7.42 -4.05 7.04
N ALA A 216 6.71 -2.93 7.14
CA ALA A 216 5.35 -2.88 7.66
C ALA A 216 4.38 -3.70 6.80
N ALA A 217 4.40 -3.50 5.47
CA ALA A 217 3.54 -4.22 4.53
C ALA A 217 3.78 -5.73 4.56
N GLY A 218 5.05 -6.16 4.56
CA GLY A 218 5.43 -7.57 4.66
C GLY A 218 5.07 -8.19 6.01
N SER A 219 5.18 -7.43 7.10
CA SER A 219 4.84 -7.89 8.45
C SER A 219 3.34 -8.02 8.68
N LEU A 220 2.53 -7.12 8.11
CA LEU A 220 1.08 -7.16 8.28
C LEU A 220 0.42 -8.34 7.55
N LYS A 221 1.03 -8.86 6.49
CA LYS A 221 0.50 -9.95 5.66
C LYS A 221 1.16 -11.31 5.95
N LEU A 222 1.67 -11.51 7.15
CA LEU A 222 2.17 -12.81 7.59
C LEU A 222 1.00 -13.71 7.99
N LEU A 223 1.07 -14.99 7.62
CA LEU A 223 0.05 -15.98 8.00
C LEU A 223 0.08 -16.32 9.48
N ASP A 224 1.22 -16.16 10.14
CA ASP A 224 1.34 -16.34 11.59
C ASP A 224 1.25 -15.00 12.32
N PRO A 225 0.14 -14.69 13.01
CA PRO A 225 -0.04 -13.43 13.73
C PRO A 225 0.94 -13.24 14.89
N ARG A 226 1.54 -14.31 15.42
CA ARG A 226 2.57 -14.21 16.47
C ARG A 226 3.83 -13.52 15.94
N ILE A 227 4.18 -13.79 14.67
CA ILE A 227 5.28 -13.09 14.02
C ILE A 227 4.92 -11.61 13.82
N THR A 228 3.69 -11.30 13.39
CA THR A 228 3.22 -9.89 13.28
C THR A 228 3.31 -9.17 14.63
N ALA A 229 2.92 -9.82 15.73
CA ALA A 229 3.00 -9.27 17.08
C ALA A 229 4.44 -8.85 17.47
N SER A 230 5.46 -9.62 17.04
CA SER A 230 6.87 -9.33 17.32
C SER A 230 7.46 -8.17 16.48
N ARG A 231 6.72 -7.65 15.48
CA ARG A 231 7.23 -6.63 14.55
C ARG A 231 7.12 -5.19 15.05
N ASN A 232 6.48 -4.97 16.21
CA ASN A 232 6.30 -3.65 16.81
C ASN A 232 5.75 -2.60 15.84
N LEU A 233 4.69 -2.98 15.08
CA LEU A 233 3.98 -2.07 14.20
C LEU A 233 3.21 -1.04 15.03
N SER A 234 2.99 0.14 14.45
CA SER A 234 2.19 1.21 15.03
C SER A 234 1.14 1.73 14.04
N PHE A 235 0.28 2.64 14.48
CA PHE A 235 -0.88 3.11 13.73
C PHE A 235 -1.16 4.57 14.00
N PHE A 236 -1.58 5.32 12.97
CA PHE A 236 -2.22 6.63 13.11
C PHE A 236 -3.52 6.69 12.32
N ALA A 237 -4.59 7.12 12.97
CA ALA A 237 -5.86 7.45 12.32
C ALA A 237 -5.76 8.83 11.64
N TYR A 238 -6.33 8.95 10.41
CA TYR A 238 -6.31 10.19 9.65
C TYR A 238 -7.64 10.54 8.97
N ALA A 239 -8.64 9.66 8.98
CA ALA A 239 -9.96 9.94 8.41
C ALA A 239 -11.01 8.96 8.93
N VAL A 240 -12.27 9.31 8.67
CA VAL A 240 -13.43 8.45 8.87
C VAL A 240 -13.97 8.02 7.50
N GLY A 241 -14.34 6.76 7.37
CA GLY A 241 -15.10 6.22 6.27
C GLY A 241 -16.60 6.19 6.57
N GLU A 242 -17.21 4.99 6.60
CA GLU A 242 -18.61 4.81 6.99
C GLU A 242 -18.79 5.11 8.48
N ALA A 243 -19.82 5.90 8.81
CA ALA A 243 -20.24 6.13 10.19
C ALA A 243 -21.77 6.18 10.26
N SER A 244 -22.37 5.55 11.31
CA SER A 244 -23.82 5.52 11.51
C SER A 244 -24.42 6.88 11.89
N GLN A 245 -23.56 7.85 12.25
CA GLN A 245 -23.92 9.24 12.54
C GLN A 245 -22.71 10.15 12.25
N PRO A 246 -22.92 11.45 11.92
CA PRO A 246 -21.85 12.40 11.74
C PRO A 246 -20.93 12.48 12.95
N ILE A 247 -19.62 12.53 12.73
CA ILE A 247 -18.62 12.61 13.79
C ILE A 247 -18.40 14.06 14.24
N ALA A 248 -18.21 14.96 13.28
CA ALA A 248 -17.97 16.38 13.49
C ALA A 248 -18.24 17.17 12.19
N PRO A 249 -18.36 18.51 12.24
CA PRO A 249 -18.58 19.34 11.04
C PRO A 249 -17.30 19.61 10.25
N THR A 250 -16.13 19.46 10.87
CA THR A 250 -14.84 19.73 10.25
C THR A 250 -13.90 18.55 10.35
N HIS A 251 -12.90 18.51 9.49
CA HIS A 251 -11.87 17.48 9.54
C HIS A 251 -11.01 17.60 10.82
N TRP A 252 -10.68 18.82 11.23
CA TRP A 252 -9.96 19.09 12.47
C TRP A 252 -10.68 18.51 13.69
N ASP A 253 -11.97 18.80 13.82
CA ASP A 253 -12.78 18.28 14.92
C ASP A 253 -12.98 16.77 14.82
N THR A 254 -13.03 16.22 13.61
CA THR A 254 -13.07 14.77 13.39
C THR A 254 -11.82 14.09 13.95
N ILE A 255 -10.63 14.63 13.69
CA ILE A 255 -9.38 14.10 14.24
C ILE A 255 -9.35 14.23 15.78
N ALA A 256 -9.82 15.36 16.33
CA ALA A 256 -9.95 15.53 17.77
C ALA A 256 -10.87 14.48 18.38
N ARG A 257 -12.02 14.23 17.75
CA ARG A 257 -12.97 13.20 18.21
C ARG A 257 -12.42 11.78 18.12
N LEU A 258 -11.65 11.45 17.08
CA LEU A 258 -10.96 10.13 17.00
C LEU A 258 -9.98 9.96 18.17
N ARG A 259 -9.27 11.01 18.55
CA ARG A 259 -8.39 11.00 19.75
C ARG A 259 -9.18 10.74 21.03
N ASP A 260 -10.32 11.41 21.22
CA ASP A 260 -11.18 11.22 22.39
C ASP A 260 -11.72 9.79 22.50
N LEU A 261 -11.93 9.14 21.35
CA LEU A 261 -12.31 7.74 21.25
C LEU A 261 -11.13 6.76 21.48
N GLY A 262 -9.95 7.26 21.81
CA GLY A 262 -8.76 6.45 22.11
C GLY A 262 -7.95 6.00 20.91
N LEU A 263 -8.24 6.50 19.71
CA LEU A 263 -7.46 6.20 18.50
C LEU A 263 -6.21 7.08 18.45
N PRO A 264 -5.02 6.51 18.17
CA PRO A 264 -3.83 7.32 17.99
C PRO A 264 -3.96 8.17 16.74
N VAL A 265 -3.79 9.48 16.89
CA VAL A 265 -3.74 10.46 15.81
C VAL A 265 -2.36 11.13 15.80
N ASN A 266 -1.90 11.53 14.63
CA ASN A 266 -0.60 12.19 14.55
C ASN A 266 -0.63 13.54 15.31
N PRO A 267 0.32 13.79 16.23
CA PRO A 267 0.33 15.04 16.99
C PRO A 267 0.74 16.26 16.16
N HIS A 268 1.35 16.05 14.99
CA HIS A 268 1.85 17.09 14.10
C HIS A 268 0.83 17.47 13.01
N ILE A 269 -0.41 17.71 13.43
CA ILE A 269 -1.47 18.25 12.57
C ILE A 269 -1.56 19.76 12.79
N SER A 270 -1.82 20.52 11.72
CA SER A 270 -1.94 21.99 11.78
C SER A 270 -3.16 22.43 10.97
N GLN A 271 -3.80 23.52 11.43
CA GLN A 271 -4.74 24.28 10.60
C GLN A 271 -3.96 25.37 9.85
N ALA A 272 -4.44 25.73 8.67
CA ALA A 272 -3.93 26.83 7.88
C ALA A 272 -5.10 27.65 7.32
N ALA A 273 -5.01 28.97 7.47
CA ALA A 273 -6.05 29.89 7.03
C ALA A 273 -6.12 30.02 5.50
N ASP A 274 -4.98 29.89 4.83
CA ASP A 274 -4.84 30.00 3.38
C ASP A 274 -3.70 29.15 2.83
N ILE A 275 -3.53 29.16 1.50
CA ILE A 275 -2.51 28.38 0.82
C ILE A 275 -1.07 28.88 1.09
N GLY A 276 -0.91 30.15 1.46
CA GLY A 276 0.40 30.70 1.82
C GLY A 276 0.92 30.05 3.10
N GLU A 277 0.08 29.98 4.13
CA GLU A 277 0.40 29.30 5.39
C GLU A 277 0.63 27.78 5.18
N VAL A 278 -0.15 27.12 4.30
CA VAL A 278 0.10 25.73 3.89
C VAL A 278 1.51 25.54 3.34
N ILE A 279 1.95 26.44 2.44
CA ILE A 279 3.28 26.38 1.82
C ILE A 279 4.39 26.55 2.88
N GLU A 280 4.22 27.46 3.82
CA GLU A 280 5.17 27.67 4.93
C GLU A 280 5.28 26.44 5.84
N ILE A 281 4.14 25.83 6.21
CA ILE A 281 4.10 24.59 7.00
C ILE A 281 4.84 23.47 6.25
N CYS A 282 4.55 23.28 4.97
CA CYS A 282 5.20 22.25 4.15
C CYS A 282 6.72 22.47 4.06
N GLY A 283 7.16 23.72 3.87
CA GLY A 283 8.57 24.08 3.84
C GLY A 283 9.30 23.77 5.15
N GLY A 284 8.65 24.05 6.30
CA GLY A 284 9.19 23.77 7.62
C GLY A 284 9.41 22.28 7.89
N TRP A 285 8.57 21.41 7.33
CA TRP A 285 8.69 19.95 7.51
C TRP A 285 9.76 19.29 6.65
N HIS A 286 10.22 19.95 5.60
CA HIS A 286 11.30 19.40 4.77
C HIS A 286 12.57 19.10 5.60
N THR A 287 12.92 19.94 6.54
CA THR A 287 14.08 19.75 7.44
C THR A 287 13.76 18.94 8.69
N ARG A 288 12.56 19.10 9.26
CA ARG A 288 12.16 18.44 10.51
C ARG A 288 11.87 16.94 10.35
N ARG A 289 11.56 16.46 9.15
CA ARG A 289 11.16 15.05 8.90
C ARG A 289 12.16 14.02 9.43
N HIS A 290 13.46 14.35 9.45
CA HIS A 290 14.51 13.44 9.92
C HIS A 290 14.58 13.28 11.44
N GLN A 291 13.85 14.10 12.20
CA GLN A 291 13.77 14.04 13.66
C GLN A 291 12.62 13.13 14.15
N LEU A 292 11.76 12.68 13.24
CA LEU A 292 10.63 11.84 13.59
C LEU A 292 11.07 10.39 13.84
N PRO A 293 10.42 9.68 14.78
CA PRO A 293 10.66 8.26 15.03
C PRO A 293 10.04 7.34 13.96
N TYR A 294 9.51 7.90 12.88
CA TYR A 294 8.90 7.21 11.73
C TYR A 294 9.18 8.00 10.45
N GLN A 295 9.00 7.35 9.29
CA GLN A 295 9.21 7.98 7.99
C GLN A 295 7.94 8.64 7.47
N ILE A 296 8.11 9.78 6.79
CA ILE A 296 7.08 10.49 6.05
C ILE A 296 7.58 10.79 4.63
N ASP A 297 6.69 10.73 3.65
CA ASP A 297 7.00 10.98 2.25
C ASP A 297 6.48 12.34 1.74
N GLY A 298 5.85 13.12 2.62
CA GLY A 298 5.27 14.42 2.29
C GLY A 298 4.29 14.92 3.33
N MET A 299 3.39 15.78 2.89
CA MET A 299 2.28 16.33 3.66
C MET A 299 0.96 16.03 2.93
N VAL A 300 -0.14 15.94 3.67
CA VAL A 300 -1.49 15.85 3.11
C VAL A 300 -2.25 17.11 3.48
N ILE A 301 -2.73 17.81 2.47
CA ILE A 301 -3.50 19.04 2.60
C ILE A 301 -4.97 18.75 2.31
N LYS A 302 -5.86 19.09 3.23
CA LYS A 302 -7.29 18.84 3.12
C LYS A 302 -8.09 20.12 3.35
N VAL A 303 -9.13 20.36 2.59
CA VAL A 303 -10.14 21.38 2.93
C VAL A 303 -10.79 20.98 4.25
N ASN A 304 -10.90 21.90 5.19
CA ASN A 304 -11.26 21.58 6.58
C ASN A 304 -12.75 21.23 6.77
N ARG A 305 -13.67 21.97 6.15
CA ARG A 305 -15.11 21.75 6.32
C ARG A 305 -15.59 20.55 5.51
N LEU A 306 -16.32 19.62 6.15
CA LEU A 306 -16.79 18.40 5.50
C LEU A 306 -17.88 18.67 4.46
N ASP A 307 -18.77 19.64 4.69
CA ASP A 307 -19.78 20.06 3.69
C ASP A 307 -19.13 20.62 2.41
N GLN A 308 -18.00 21.34 2.54
CA GLN A 308 -17.23 21.80 1.39
C GLN A 308 -16.51 20.63 0.68
N GLN A 309 -16.03 19.63 1.42
CA GLN A 309 -15.47 18.41 0.84
C GLN A 309 -16.52 17.66 0.00
N ASP A 310 -17.76 17.57 0.50
CA ASP A 310 -18.87 16.94 -0.21
C ASP A 310 -19.22 17.69 -1.52
N LEU A 311 -19.24 19.02 -1.49
CA LEU A 311 -19.46 19.86 -2.68
C LEU A 311 -18.34 19.70 -3.72
N LEU A 312 -17.09 19.60 -3.28
CA LEU A 312 -15.94 19.38 -4.16
C LEU A 312 -15.92 17.98 -4.75
N GLY A 313 -16.37 16.98 -3.99
CA GLY A 313 -16.48 15.61 -4.42
C GLY A 313 -15.14 14.98 -4.79
N ALA A 314 -15.18 13.97 -5.63
CA ALA A 314 -14.01 13.22 -6.07
C ALA A 314 -14.04 12.98 -7.58
N THR A 315 -12.85 12.72 -8.14
CA THR A 315 -12.70 12.09 -9.45
C THR A 315 -12.70 10.56 -9.29
N ALA A 316 -12.64 9.84 -10.37
CA ALA A 316 -12.45 8.38 -10.33
C ALA A 316 -11.14 7.95 -9.67
N ARG A 317 -10.17 8.86 -9.47
CA ARG A 317 -8.82 8.55 -8.94
C ARG A 317 -8.55 9.17 -7.59
N ALA A 318 -9.04 10.40 -7.33
CA ALA A 318 -8.67 11.17 -6.16
C ALA A 318 -9.77 12.13 -5.72
N PRO A 319 -9.86 12.48 -4.41
CA PRO A 319 -10.72 13.56 -3.92
C PRO A 319 -10.24 14.92 -4.47
N ARG A 320 -11.18 15.82 -4.80
CA ARG A 320 -10.82 17.17 -5.25
C ARG A 320 -10.49 18.13 -4.10
N TRP A 321 -10.85 17.77 -2.89
CA TRP A 321 -10.64 18.54 -1.65
C TRP A 321 -9.34 18.18 -0.92
N CYS A 322 -8.55 17.23 -1.47
CA CYS A 322 -7.35 16.72 -0.84
C CYS A 322 -6.21 16.62 -1.85
N ILE A 323 -4.99 16.99 -1.43
CA ILE A 323 -3.79 16.83 -2.24
C ILE A 323 -2.59 16.45 -1.36
N ALA A 324 -1.68 15.64 -1.88
CA ALA A 324 -0.44 15.29 -1.22
C ALA A 324 0.70 16.14 -1.77
N TYR A 325 1.34 16.92 -0.92
CA TYR A 325 2.61 17.59 -1.24
C TYR A 325 3.77 16.65 -0.91
N LYS A 326 4.47 16.21 -1.92
CA LYS A 326 5.63 15.34 -1.80
C LYS A 326 6.91 16.16 -1.62
N PHE A 327 7.74 15.73 -0.68
CA PHE A 327 9.07 16.35 -0.55
C PHE A 327 9.90 16.11 -1.81
N PRO A 328 10.83 17.04 -2.15
CA PRO A 328 11.76 16.80 -3.23
C PRO A 328 12.46 15.45 -3.07
N ALA A 329 12.53 14.70 -4.16
CA ALA A 329 13.17 13.39 -4.17
C ALA A 329 14.65 13.52 -3.78
N GLU A 330 15.13 12.58 -2.97
CA GLU A 330 16.57 12.46 -2.73
C GLU A 330 17.28 12.17 -4.03
N ARG A 331 18.46 12.75 -4.20
CA ARG A 331 19.32 12.53 -5.36
C ARG A 331 20.62 11.88 -4.96
N ALA A 332 21.13 11.00 -5.81
CA ALA A 332 22.44 10.39 -5.65
C ALA A 332 23.24 10.50 -6.95
N GLN A 333 24.55 10.65 -6.81
CA GLN A 333 25.46 10.66 -7.93
C GLN A 333 26.06 9.27 -8.13
N THR A 334 26.08 8.80 -9.38
CA THR A 334 26.66 7.51 -9.75
C THR A 334 27.17 7.53 -11.19
N VAL A 335 27.72 6.39 -11.66
CA VAL A 335 28.28 6.26 -13.01
C VAL A 335 27.43 5.28 -13.82
N VAL A 336 27.17 5.61 -15.09
CA VAL A 336 26.52 4.73 -16.06
C VAL A 336 27.56 3.71 -16.57
N GLU A 337 27.39 2.44 -16.22
CA GLU A 337 28.25 1.34 -16.65
C GLU A 337 27.91 0.89 -18.08
N SER A 338 26.60 0.78 -18.36
CA SER A 338 26.05 0.45 -19.68
C SER A 338 24.63 0.97 -19.85
N ILE A 339 24.15 1.01 -21.09
CA ILE A 339 22.76 1.33 -21.41
C ILE A 339 22.17 0.13 -22.16
N ASP A 340 21.10 -0.46 -21.62
CA ASP A 340 20.35 -1.55 -22.24
C ASP A 340 19.05 -1.01 -22.83
N VAL A 341 18.46 -1.73 -23.79
CA VAL A 341 17.16 -1.42 -24.36
C VAL A 341 16.19 -2.52 -24.02
N GLN A 342 15.16 -2.21 -23.26
CA GLN A 342 14.08 -3.12 -22.91
C GLN A 342 12.91 -2.98 -23.88
N VAL A 343 12.23 -4.09 -24.18
CA VAL A 343 11.04 -4.12 -25.04
C VAL A 343 9.83 -4.42 -24.19
N GLY A 344 8.94 -3.45 -24.03
CA GLY A 344 7.70 -3.58 -23.25
C GLY A 344 6.60 -4.38 -23.97
N LYS A 345 5.50 -4.68 -23.26
CA LYS A 345 4.35 -5.46 -23.78
C LYS A 345 3.71 -4.92 -25.06
N SER A 346 3.79 -3.59 -25.26
CA SER A 346 3.27 -2.90 -26.46
C SER A 346 4.35 -2.66 -27.53
N GLY A 347 5.50 -3.29 -27.39
CA GLY A 347 6.64 -3.11 -28.29
C GLY A 347 7.47 -1.86 -28.05
N ILE A 348 7.14 -0.99 -27.08
CA ILE A 348 7.93 0.19 -26.76
C ILE A 348 9.34 -0.21 -26.36
N LEU A 349 10.34 0.42 -26.98
CA LEU A 349 11.74 0.30 -26.62
C LEU A 349 12.06 1.39 -25.58
N THR A 350 12.51 0.96 -24.40
CA THR A 350 12.87 1.86 -23.30
C THR A 350 14.34 1.71 -22.97
N PRO A 351 15.15 2.78 -23.07
CA PRO A 351 16.54 2.76 -22.64
C PRO A 351 16.62 2.76 -21.10
N VAL A 352 17.49 1.92 -20.56
CA VAL A 352 17.73 1.76 -19.12
C VAL A 352 19.22 1.79 -18.84
N ALA A 353 19.65 2.71 -17.97
CA ALA A 353 21.02 2.76 -17.51
C ALA A 353 21.29 1.69 -16.45
N ASN A 354 22.31 0.86 -16.67
CA ASN A 354 22.93 0.06 -15.62
C ASN A 354 23.97 0.94 -14.92
N LEU A 355 23.94 0.98 -13.60
CA LEU A 355 24.66 1.96 -12.80
C LEU A 355 25.63 1.28 -11.84
N LYS A 356 26.74 1.93 -11.58
CA LYS A 356 27.54 1.59 -10.41
C LYS A 356 26.63 1.65 -9.19
N PRO A 357 26.55 0.59 -8.36
CA PRO A 357 25.63 0.54 -7.25
C PRO A 357 25.76 1.74 -6.31
N VAL A 358 24.67 2.42 -6.02
CA VAL A 358 24.63 3.60 -5.14
C VAL A 358 23.44 3.54 -4.19
N ARG A 359 23.61 4.01 -2.97
CA ARG A 359 22.50 4.15 -2.00
C ARG A 359 21.66 5.37 -2.33
N LEU A 360 20.34 5.19 -2.40
CA LEU A 360 19.36 6.25 -2.65
C LEU A 360 18.07 5.91 -1.95
N ALA A 361 17.60 6.80 -1.07
CA ALA A 361 16.37 6.65 -0.29
C ALA A 361 16.25 5.23 0.33
N GLY A 362 17.25 4.84 1.13
CA GLY A 362 17.29 3.58 1.87
C GLY A 362 17.57 2.31 1.06
N THR A 363 17.63 2.36 -0.28
CA THR A 363 17.88 1.18 -1.14
C THR A 363 19.15 1.32 -1.96
N THR A 364 19.73 0.18 -2.41
CA THR A 364 20.83 0.17 -3.36
C THR A 364 20.27 0.13 -4.78
N VAL A 365 20.47 1.23 -5.52
CA VAL A 365 20.07 1.36 -6.92
C VAL A 365 21.19 0.89 -7.82
N LYS A 366 20.86 0.02 -8.78
CA LYS A 366 21.77 -0.53 -9.81
C LYS A 366 21.29 -0.22 -11.22
N ARG A 367 20.05 0.22 -11.39
CA ARG A 367 19.44 0.52 -12.69
C ARG A 367 18.55 1.74 -12.57
N ALA A 368 18.53 2.60 -13.59
CA ALA A 368 17.63 3.75 -13.66
C ALA A 368 17.04 3.90 -15.06
N SER A 369 15.80 4.34 -15.14
CA SER A 369 15.13 4.62 -16.41
C SER A 369 15.75 5.86 -17.08
N LEU A 370 15.85 5.79 -18.40
CA LEU A 370 16.15 6.94 -19.27
C LEU A 370 14.89 7.36 -20.06
N HIS A 371 13.71 6.91 -19.63
CA HIS A 371 12.38 7.19 -20.13
C HIS A 371 12.15 6.76 -21.59
N ASN A 372 12.72 7.46 -22.55
CA ASN A 372 12.63 7.22 -23.98
C ASN A 372 13.88 7.77 -24.68
N PHE A 373 14.01 7.57 -25.99
CA PHE A 373 15.20 7.99 -26.72
C PHE A 373 15.27 9.49 -26.91
N ASP A 374 14.15 10.20 -27.02
CA ASP A 374 14.15 11.67 -27.11
C ASP A 374 14.67 12.29 -25.79
N GLU A 375 14.34 11.70 -24.65
CA GLU A 375 14.86 12.13 -23.35
C GLU A 375 16.33 11.73 -23.15
N LEU A 376 16.73 10.53 -23.60
CA LEU A 376 18.12 10.11 -23.60
C LEU A 376 19.00 11.08 -24.43
N ASP A 377 18.51 11.48 -25.61
CA ASP A 377 19.18 12.44 -26.48
C ASP A 377 19.22 13.85 -25.85
N ARG A 378 18.12 14.29 -25.21
CA ARG A 378 18.07 15.57 -24.50
C ARG A 378 19.06 15.65 -23.34
N LEU A 379 19.16 14.59 -22.53
CA LEU A 379 20.16 14.46 -21.46
C LEU A 379 21.56 14.28 -22.02
N ASP A 380 21.68 13.71 -23.23
CA ASP A 380 22.94 13.27 -23.84
C ASP A 380 23.67 12.31 -22.88
N ALA A 381 22.95 11.37 -22.26
CA ALA A 381 23.54 10.41 -21.33
C ALA A 381 24.26 9.29 -22.08
N ARG A 382 25.50 8.99 -21.67
CA ARG A 382 26.40 8.06 -22.34
C ARG A 382 27.01 7.05 -21.36
N CYS A 383 27.48 5.93 -21.86
CA CYS A 383 28.25 5.01 -21.03
C CYS A 383 29.52 5.71 -20.51
N GLY A 384 29.81 5.50 -19.22
CA GLY A 384 30.93 6.14 -18.50
C GLY A 384 30.59 7.51 -17.88
N ASP A 385 29.43 8.09 -18.20
CA ASP A 385 29.04 9.38 -17.63
C ASP A 385 28.73 9.27 -16.12
N THR A 386 29.11 10.32 -15.42
CA THR A 386 28.61 10.58 -14.06
C THR A 386 27.23 11.24 -14.15
N VAL A 387 26.22 10.63 -13.50
CA VAL A 387 24.83 11.06 -13.57
C VAL A 387 24.26 11.30 -12.18
N LEU A 388 23.26 12.19 -12.11
CA LEU A 388 22.37 12.32 -10.96
C LEU A 388 21.13 11.46 -11.21
N ILE A 389 20.80 10.66 -10.21
CA ILE A 389 19.58 9.86 -10.21
C ILE A 389 18.68 10.26 -9.06
N GLU A 390 17.39 10.10 -9.26
CA GLU A 390 16.36 10.22 -8.21
C GLU A 390 15.33 9.11 -8.37
N LYS A 391 14.45 8.90 -7.37
CA LYS A 391 13.33 7.99 -7.50
C LYS A 391 12.06 8.76 -7.83
N ALA A 392 11.54 8.58 -9.05
CA ALA A 392 10.22 9.11 -9.42
C ALA A 392 9.14 8.48 -8.55
N GLY A 393 8.35 9.34 -7.86
CA GLY A 393 7.32 8.88 -6.94
C GLY A 393 7.85 7.97 -5.83
N GLU A 394 9.14 8.11 -5.46
CA GLU A 394 9.85 7.32 -4.44
C GLU A 394 10.03 5.82 -4.76
N ILE A 395 9.67 5.39 -5.98
CA ILE A 395 9.70 3.98 -6.37
C ILE A 395 10.69 3.72 -7.50
N ILE A 396 10.54 4.42 -8.63
CA ILE A 396 11.27 4.10 -9.87
C ILE A 396 12.50 5.00 -10.01
N PRO A 397 13.74 4.42 -9.97
CA PRO A 397 14.93 5.21 -10.23
C PRO A 397 14.97 5.73 -11.68
N GLN A 398 15.29 7.01 -11.84
CA GLN A 398 15.45 7.67 -13.13
C GLN A 398 16.71 8.54 -13.15
N VAL A 399 17.30 8.69 -14.32
CA VAL A 399 18.39 9.65 -14.56
C VAL A 399 17.77 11.02 -14.82
N VAL A 400 18.17 12.03 -14.03
CA VAL A 400 17.62 13.39 -14.15
C VAL A 400 18.62 14.42 -14.67
N ASP A 401 19.91 14.15 -14.52
CA ASP A 401 20.96 15.06 -14.97
C ASP A 401 22.26 14.30 -15.28
N VAL A 402 23.08 14.86 -16.16
CA VAL A 402 24.39 14.34 -16.54
C VAL A 402 25.46 15.39 -16.24
N LYS A 403 26.48 15.01 -15.47
CA LYS A 403 27.64 15.85 -15.16
C LYS A 403 28.63 15.87 -16.33
N LYS A 404 28.28 16.68 -17.34
CA LYS A 404 29.08 16.76 -18.61
C LYS A 404 30.49 17.28 -18.41
N ASP A 405 30.72 18.01 -17.33
CA ASP A 405 32.05 18.49 -16.89
C ASP A 405 32.99 17.35 -16.44
N LEU A 406 32.41 16.21 -16.00
CA LEU A 406 33.16 15.02 -15.60
C LEU A 406 33.30 13.97 -16.71
N ARG A 407 32.81 14.25 -17.91
CA ARG A 407 32.76 13.30 -19.03
C ARG A 407 34.15 13.06 -19.64
N SER A 408 34.43 11.78 -19.94
CA SER A 408 35.62 11.40 -20.73
C SER A 408 35.49 11.87 -22.18
N GLN A 409 36.62 12.29 -22.78
CA GLN A 409 36.67 12.70 -24.19
C GLN A 409 36.34 11.58 -25.18
N ASP A 410 36.51 10.30 -24.78
CA ASP A 410 36.24 9.13 -25.62
C ASP A 410 34.76 8.68 -25.56
N SER A 411 33.93 9.37 -24.78
CA SER A 411 32.50 9.04 -24.59
C SER A 411 31.72 9.28 -25.90
N ARG A 412 30.97 8.24 -26.33
CA ARG A 412 30.14 8.29 -27.55
C ARG A 412 28.65 8.30 -27.21
N PRO A 413 27.82 9.03 -27.99
CA PRO A 413 26.37 8.97 -27.84
C PRO A 413 25.87 7.55 -28.03
N PHE A 414 24.82 7.19 -27.26
CA PHE A 414 24.19 5.90 -27.42
C PHE A 414 23.30 5.90 -28.67
N PRO A 415 23.48 4.96 -29.61
CA PRO A 415 22.75 4.98 -30.87
C PRO A 415 21.29 4.57 -30.67
N THR A 416 20.35 5.30 -31.27
CA THR A 416 18.94 4.91 -31.33
C THR A 416 18.78 3.62 -32.15
N PRO A 417 18.17 2.54 -31.58
CA PRO A 417 18.08 1.26 -32.26
C PRO A 417 17.20 1.32 -33.51
N GLN A 418 17.76 0.96 -34.65
CA GLN A 418 17.03 0.81 -35.93
C GLN A 418 16.33 -0.54 -36.06
N ARG A 419 16.71 -1.49 -35.21
CA ARG A 419 16.13 -2.85 -35.13
C ARG A 419 15.85 -3.22 -33.67
N CYS A 420 14.80 -3.99 -33.48
CA CYS A 420 14.47 -4.55 -32.18
C CYS A 420 15.63 -5.43 -31.69
N PRO A 421 16.17 -5.22 -30.47
CA PRO A 421 17.27 -6.02 -29.94
C PRO A 421 16.91 -7.50 -29.75
N GLU A 422 15.61 -7.81 -29.60
CA GLU A 422 15.13 -9.17 -29.31
C GLU A 422 14.77 -9.97 -30.56
N CYS A 423 14.08 -9.37 -31.53
CA CYS A 423 13.58 -10.10 -32.71
C CYS A 423 14.16 -9.62 -34.04
N GLY A 424 15.02 -8.59 -34.07
CA GLY A 424 15.68 -8.07 -35.27
C GLY A 424 14.78 -7.29 -36.25
N HIS A 425 13.45 -7.22 -36.01
CA HIS A 425 12.54 -6.44 -36.88
C HIS A 425 12.88 -4.96 -36.85
N ARG A 426 12.70 -4.27 -38.00
CA ARG A 426 12.88 -2.81 -38.09
C ARG A 426 11.95 -2.11 -37.11
N THR A 427 12.49 -1.17 -36.33
CA THR A 427 11.72 -0.36 -35.40
C THR A 427 10.99 0.78 -36.13
N VAL A 428 9.88 1.24 -35.54
CA VAL A 428 9.11 2.39 -36.02
C VAL A 428 8.96 3.42 -34.89
N LYS A 429 9.00 4.70 -35.22
CA LYS A 429 8.66 5.77 -34.27
C LYS A 429 7.20 6.08 -34.40
N ASP A 430 6.47 6.24 -33.27
CA ASP A 430 5.06 6.65 -33.27
C ASP A 430 4.93 8.04 -33.94
N GLU A 431 3.97 8.21 -34.84
CA GLU A 431 3.72 9.46 -35.52
C GLU A 431 3.32 10.55 -34.51
N GLY A 432 4.05 11.67 -34.51
CA GLY A 432 3.85 12.74 -33.50
C GLY A 432 4.19 12.36 -32.06
N GLY A 433 4.74 11.17 -31.81
CA GLY A 433 5.06 10.64 -30.47
C GLY A 433 6.56 10.51 -30.21
N VAL A 434 6.90 10.26 -28.96
CA VAL A 434 8.30 10.10 -28.47
C VAL A 434 8.75 8.63 -28.42
N TYR A 435 7.86 7.67 -28.68
CA TYR A 435 8.16 6.26 -28.51
C TYR A 435 8.62 5.59 -29.78
N ILE A 436 9.67 4.77 -29.66
CA ILE A 436 10.14 3.85 -30.69
C ILE A 436 9.61 2.46 -30.33
N ARG A 437 9.09 1.74 -31.33
CA ARG A 437 8.44 0.43 -31.12
C ARG A 437 8.98 -0.65 -32.05
N CYS A 438 8.95 -1.86 -31.55
CA CYS A 438 8.98 -3.06 -32.35
C CYS A 438 7.55 -3.36 -32.86
N PRO A 439 7.26 -3.31 -34.17
CA PRO A 439 5.93 -3.56 -34.70
C PRO A 439 5.58 -5.05 -34.81
N ASN A 440 6.55 -5.95 -34.59
CA ASN A 440 6.35 -7.39 -34.74
C ASN A 440 5.46 -7.96 -33.63
N PRO A 441 4.24 -8.46 -33.90
CA PRO A 441 3.35 -9.03 -32.89
C PRO A 441 3.91 -10.33 -32.28
N ASP A 442 4.79 -11.05 -33.03
CA ASP A 442 5.39 -12.31 -32.61
C ASP A 442 6.75 -12.11 -31.91
N CYS A 443 7.05 -10.88 -31.50
CA CYS A 443 8.26 -10.61 -30.74
C CYS A 443 8.23 -11.31 -29.38
N VAL A 444 9.22 -12.18 -29.13
CA VAL A 444 9.31 -12.99 -27.89
C VAL A 444 9.33 -12.11 -26.64
N ALA A 445 10.02 -10.97 -26.66
CA ALA A 445 10.02 -10.06 -25.54
C ALA A 445 8.62 -9.48 -25.27
N GLN A 446 7.88 -9.08 -26.31
CA GLN A 446 6.50 -8.62 -26.15
C GLN A 446 5.58 -9.70 -25.58
N LEU A 447 5.72 -10.94 -26.04
CA LEU A 447 4.96 -12.08 -25.51
C LEU A 447 5.24 -12.26 -24.01
N LYS A 448 6.51 -12.30 -23.61
CA LYS A 448 6.88 -12.42 -22.19
C LYS A 448 6.28 -11.31 -21.33
N GLU A 449 6.36 -10.06 -21.78
CA GLU A 449 5.82 -8.91 -21.05
C GLU A 449 4.27 -8.92 -21.05
N ARG A 450 3.60 -9.39 -22.12
CA ARG A 450 2.14 -9.60 -22.13
C ARG A 450 1.72 -10.68 -21.13
N LEU A 451 2.46 -11.80 -21.05
CA LEU A 451 2.21 -12.87 -20.08
C LEU A 451 2.38 -12.37 -18.64
N LYS A 452 3.46 -11.63 -18.35
CA LYS A 452 3.69 -11.01 -17.03
C LYS A 452 2.55 -10.07 -16.65
N TYR A 453 2.12 -9.24 -17.58
CA TYR A 453 1.03 -8.30 -17.37
C TYR A 453 -0.30 -9.03 -17.16
N PHE A 454 -0.63 -10.00 -18.01
CA PHE A 454 -1.86 -10.77 -17.94
C PHE A 454 -2.00 -11.53 -16.62
N ALA A 455 -0.94 -12.19 -16.17
CA ALA A 455 -0.91 -12.93 -14.91
C ALA A 455 -0.82 -12.03 -13.67
N GLY A 456 -0.59 -10.73 -13.85
CA GLY A 456 -0.38 -9.76 -12.78
C GLY A 456 -1.56 -9.66 -11.80
N ARG A 457 -1.27 -9.21 -10.58
CA ARG A 457 -2.22 -9.10 -9.47
C ARG A 457 -3.45 -8.23 -9.80
N ASP A 458 -3.24 -7.14 -10.53
CA ASP A 458 -4.32 -6.21 -10.92
C ASP A 458 -5.09 -6.68 -12.18
N GLN A 459 -4.66 -7.76 -12.83
CA GLN A 459 -5.27 -8.37 -14.02
C GLN A 459 -5.91 -9.70 -13.63
N MET A 460 -5.45 -10.82 -14.19
CA MET A 460 -6.03 -12.13 -13.93
C MET A 460 -5.56 -12.76 -12.61
N ASP A 461 -4.52 -12.18 -11.95
CA ASP A 461 -4.00 -12.57 -10.64
C ASP A 461 -3.71 -14.08 -10.56
N ILE A 462 -2.85 -14.55 -11.46
CA ILE A 462 -2.43 -15.95 -11.50
C ILE A 462 -1.21 -16.11 -10.59
N GLU A 463 -1.44 -16.58 -9.39
CA GLU A 463 -0.37 -16.79 -8.41
C GLU A 463 0.66 -17.82 -8.93
N HIS A 464 1.89 -17.71 -8.46
CA HIS A 464 3.02 -18.56 -8.88
C HIS A 464 3.42 -18.45 -10.35
N PHE A 465 2.76 -17.62 -11.18
CA PHE A 465 3.05 -17.39 -12.59
C PHE A 465 4.04 -16.24 -12.79
N GLY A 466 5.20 -16.33 -12.14
CA GLY A 466 6.22 -15.27 -12.12
C GLY A 466 7.14 -15.27 -13.35
N PRO A 467 8.04 -14.23 -13.46
CA PRO A 467 8.93 -14.06 -14.63
C PRO A 467 9.78 -15.29 -14.95
N ALA A 468 10.34 -15.96 -13.94
CA ALA A 468 11.18 -17.15 -14.16
C ALA A 468 10.41 -18.32 -14.80
N LEU A 469 9.15 -18.53 -14.41
CA LEU A 469 8.29 -19.54 -15.04
C LEU A 469 7.93 -19.15 -16.46
N ILE A 470 7.58 -17.89 -16.70
CA ILE A 470 7.27 -17.36 -18.04
C ILE A 470 8.46 -17.54 -18.98
N ASP A 471 9.67 -17.24 -18.53
CA ASP A 471 10.89 -17.42 -19.32
C ASP A 471 11.08 -18.88 -19.75
N GLN A 472 10.86 -19.83 -18.85
CA GLN A 472 10.96 -21.26 -19.15
C GLN A 472 9.85 -21.76 -20.10
N LEU A 473 8.58 -21.31 -19.86
CA LEU A 473 7.44 -21.70 -20.72
C LEU A 473 7.61 -21.21 -22.16
N VAL A 474 8.14 -20.01 -22.34
CA VAL A 474 8.42 -19.47 -23.67
C VAL A 474 9.63 -20.15 -24.30
N ALA A 475 10.71 -20.41 -23.55
CA ALA A 475 11.90 -21.10 -24.02
C ALA A 475 11.60 -22.56 -24.44
N SER A 476 10.80 -23.29 -23.67
CA SER A 476 10.34 -24.65 -23.99
C SER A 476 9.29 -24.70 -25.10
N LYS A 477 8.79 -23.56 -25.56
CA LYS A 477 7.69 -23.41 -26.53
C LYS A 477 6.36 -24.00 -26.03
N ALA A 478 6.17 -24.15 -24.74
CA ALA A 478 4.87 -24.49 -24.16
C ALA A 478 3.87 -23.31 -24.34
N ILE A 479 4.37 -22.07 -24.36
CA ILE A 479 3.62 -20.88 -24.80
C ILE A 479 4.41 -20.24 -25.94
N ARG A 480 3.74 -19.92 -27.07
CA ARG A 480 4.38 -19.49 -28.31
C ARG A 480 3.96 -18.12 -28.80
N THR A 481 2.67 -17.80 -28.73
CA THR A 481 2.10 -16.63 -29.41
C THR A 481 1.08 -15.85 -28.59
N SER A 482 0.34 -16.50 -27.70
CA SER A 482 -0.84 -15.93 -27.06
C SER A 482 -0.87 -16.16 -25.56
N VAL A 483 -1.42 -15.19 -24.82
CA VAL A 483 -1.75 -15.35 -23.39
C VAL A 483 -2.82 -16.42 -23.15
N ALA A 484 -3.65 -16.72 -24.13
CA ALA A 484 -4.68 -17.77 -24.03
C ALA A 484 -4.06 -19.18 -23.85
N GLU A 485 -2.84 -19.41 -24.32
CA GLU A 485 -2.14 -20.68 -24.17
C GLU A 485 -1.83 -21.03 -22.70
N ILE A 486 -1.91 -20.05 -21.78
CA ILE A 486 -1.82 -20.30 -20.33
C ILE A 486 -2.87 -21.33 -19.90
N TYR A 487 -4.09 -21.23 -20.42
CA TYR A 487 -5.22 -22.10 -20.06
C TYR A 487 -5.16 -23.50 -20.67
N GLY A 488 -4.20 -23.73 -21.56
CA GLY A 488 -3.91 -25.05 -22.16
C GLY A 488 -2.70 -25.76 -21.56
N LEU A 489 -2.06 -25.20 -20.53
CA LEU A 489 -0.89 -25.81 -19.89
C LEU A 489 -1.27 -27.12 -19.19
N THR A 490 -0.41 -28.15 -19.34
CA THR A 490 -0.58 -29.46 -18.71
C THR A 490 0.43 -29.69 -17.59
N THR A 491 0.11 -30.67 -16.73
CA THR A 491 1.03 -31.08 -15.65
C THR A 491 2.38 -31.54 -16.20
N GLU A 492 2.37 -32.30 -17.32
CA GLU A 492 3.58 -32.83 -17.94
C GLU A 492 4.48 -31.71 -18.46
N GLN A 493 3.90 -30.68 -19.08
CA GLN A 493 4.64 -29.51 -19.56
C GLN A 493 5.31 -28.76 -18.41
N LEU A 494 4.60 -28.58 -17.28
CA LEU A 494 5.14 -27.92 -16.11
C LEU A 494 6.24 -28.74 -15.44
N LEU A 495 6.05 -30.05 -15.27
CA LEU A 495 7.04 -30.95 -14.66
C LEU A 495 8.33 -31.09 -15.50
N ALA A 496 8.28 -30.77 -16.79
CA ALA A 496 9.46 -30.75 -17.67
C ALA A 496 10.35 -29.51 -17.48
N LEU A 497 9.90 -28.51 -16.67
CA LEU A 497 10.64 -27.27 -16.42
C LEU A 497 11.59 -27.44 -15.23
N ASP A 498 12.68 -26.68 -15.26
CA ASP A 498 13.68 -26.68 -14.19
C ASP A 498 13.07 -26.24 -12.85
N ARG A 499 13.39 -26.98 -11.77
CA ARG A 499 12.96 -26.72 -10.39
C ARG A 499 11.43 -26.74 -10.21
N MET A 500 10.68 -27.40 -11.09
CA MET A 500 9.22 -27.53 -10.99
C MET A 500 8.87 -28.92 -10.42
N ALA A 501 8.49 -28.97 -9.14
CA ALA A 501 8.01 -30.18 -8.47
C ALA A 501 6.49 -30.34 -8.61
N ALA A 502 5.97 -31.54 -8.36
CA ALA A 502 4.53 -31.86 -8.49
C ALA A 502 3.63 -30.87 -7.70
N LYS A 503 4.00 -30.50 -6.48
CA LYS A 503 3.26 -29.52 -5.67
C LYS A 503 3.25 -28.13 -6.32
N SER A 504 4.38 -27.68 -6.85
CA SER A 504 4.47 -26.37 -7.51
C SER A 504 3.66 -26.34 -8.81
N ALA A 505 3.72 -27.42 -9.61
CA ALA A 505 2.91 -27.57 -10.82
C ALA A 505 1.41 -27.55 -10.50
N ALA A 506 0.98 -28.29 -9.46
CA ALA A 506 -0.41 -28.29 -9.02
C ALA A 506 -0.87 -26.89 -8.55
N ASN A 507 -0.04 -26.15 -7.80
CA ASN A 507 -0.36 -24.79 -7.37
C ASN A 507 -0.56 -23.85 -8.57
N VAL A 508 0.32 -23.91 -9.57
CA VAL A 508 0.19 -23.11 -10.80
C VAL A 508 -1.11 -23.42 -11.54
N LEU A 509 -1.44 -24.70 -11.73
CA LEU A 509 -2.68 -25.10 -12.40
C LEU A 509 -3.92 -24.69 -11.62
N THR A 510 -3.90 -24.80 -10.30
CA THR A 510 -4.99 -24.33 -9.44
C THR A 510 -5.17 -22.82 -9.56
N ALA A 511 -4.08 -22.05 -9.58
CA ALA A 511 -4.15 -20.60 -9.77
C ALA A 511 -4.69 -20.21 -11.16
N ILE A 512 -4.33 -20.94 -12.21
CA ILE A 512 -4.89 -20.76 -13.56
C ILE A 512 -6.40 -21.03 -13.56
N GLU A 513 -6.87 -22.13 -12.96
CA GLU A 513 -8.31 -22.42 -12.87
C GLU A 513 -9.05 -21.35 -12.05
N THR A 514 -8.48 -20.92 -10.92
CA THR A 514 -9.05 -19.86 -10.10
C THR A 514 -9.18 -18.56 -10.90
N SER A 515 -8.23 -18.26 -11.77
CA SER A 515 -8.27 -17.02 -12.57
C SER A 515 -9.46 -16.95 -13.53
N LYS A 516 -10.02 -18.10 -13.95
CA LYS A 516 -11.22 -18.17 -14.81
C LYS A 516 -12.47 -17.58 -14.15
N THR A 517 -12.48 -17.46 -12.82
CA THR A 517 -13.60 -16.86 -12.07
C THR A 517 -13.48 -15.34 -11.90
N ARG A 518 -12.40 -14.73 -12.41
CA ARG A 518 -12.19 -13.29 -12.29
C ARG A 518 -13.23 -12.51 -13.12
N PRO A 519 -13.67 -11.32 -12.64
CA PRO A 519 -14.65 -10.48 -13.35
C PRO A 519 -14.21 -10.11 -14.77
N LEU A 520 -15.18 -9.97 -15.68
CA LEU A 520 -14.95 -9.60 -17.09
C LEU A 520 -14.10 -8.33 -17.24
N GLY A 521 -14.31 -7.30 -16.41
CA GLY A 521 -13.51 -6.08 -16.44
C GLY A 521 -12.01 -6.33 -16.24
N ARG A 522 -11.64 -7.30 -15.39
CA ARG A 522 -10.23 -7.70 -15.20
C ARG A 522 -9.67 -8.40 -16.43
N LEU A 523 -10.45 -9.25 -17.10
CA LEU A 523 -10.05 -9.90 -18.35
C LEU A 523 -9.80 -8.86 -19.45
N ILE A 524 -10.74 -7.92 -19.66
CA ILE A 524 -10.59 -6.85 -20.66
C ILE A 524 -9.34 -6.02 -20.37
N ALA A 525 -9.10 -5.64 -19.11
CA ALA A 525 -7.88 -4.93 -18.71
C ALA A 525 -6.62 -5.77 -18.96
N ALA A 526 -6.66 -7.09 -18.67
CA ALA A 526 -5.55 -8.02 -18.81
C ALA A 526 -5.12 -8.22 -20.27
N LEU A 527 -6.04 -8.10 -21.22
CA LEU A 527 -5.72 -8.14 -22.65
C LEU A 527 -4.78 -7.01 -23.09
N GLY A 528 -4.67 -5.95 -22.28
CA GLY A 528 -3.72 -4.86 -22.51
C GLY A 528 -4.01 -4.05 -23.77
N ILE A 529 -5.28 -3.94 -24.15
CA ILE A 529 -5.74 -3.16 -25.32
C ILE A 529 -5.31 -1.71 -25.14
N ARG A 530 -4.74 -1.14 -26.19
CA ARG A 530 -4.24 0.25 -26.16
C ARG A 530 -5.38 1.22 -25.80
N HIS A 531 -5.10 2.12 -24.88
CA HIS A 531 -6.03 3.10 -24.31
C HIS A 531 -7.14 2.52 -23.39
N ILE A 532 -7.21 1.21 -23.21
CA ILE A 532 -8.12 0.56 -22.28
C ILE A 532 -7.37 0.24 -20.97
N GLY A 533 -7.55 1.08 -19.95
CA GLY A 533 -7.09 0.81 -18.58
C GLY A 533 -8.15 0.09 -17.75
N GLY A 534 -7.84 -0.22 -16.48
CA GLY A 534 -8.75 -0.96 -15.60
C GLY A 534 -10.14 -0.31 -15.48
N GLN A 535 -10.22 1.02 -15.40
CA GLN A 535 -11.49 1.73 -15.30
C GLN A 535 -12.31 1.65 -16.58
N SER A 536 -11.70 1.91 -17.74
CA SER A 536 -12.39 1.77 -19.03
C SER A 536 -12.85 0.33 -19.26
N ALA A 537 -12.03 -0.65 -18.86
CA ALA A 537 -12.37 -2.06 -18.92
C ALA A 537 -13.57 -2.41 -18.03
N GLN A 538 -13.66 -1.82 -16.85
CA GLN A 538 -14.80 -2.00 -15.95
C GLN A 538 -16.08 -1.43 -16.54
N ILE A 539 -16.04 -0.21 -17.08
CA ILE A 539 -17.19 0.43 -17.77
C ILE A 539 -17.66 -0.43 -18.94
N LEU A 540 -16.73 -0.94 -19.76
CA LEU A 540 -17.06 -1.83 -20.87
C LEU A 540 -17.70 -3.14 -20.39
N ALA A 541 -17.16 -3.73 -19.32
CA ALA A 541 -17.72 -4.95 -18.75
C ALA A 541 -19.14 -4.76 -18.20
N GLU A 542 -19.41 -3.64 -17.55
CA GLU A 542 -20.73 -3.30 -17.02
C GLU A 542 -21.74 -3.03 -18.14
N TYR A 543 -21.32 -2.34 -19.20
CA TYR A 543 -22.19 -2.01 -20.32
C TYR A 543 -22.55 -3.22 -21.19
N PHE A 544 -21.55 -4.03 -21.58
CA PHE A 544 -21.76 -5.14 -22.49
C PHE A 544 -22.15 -6.46 -21.79
N GLY A 545 -21.80 -6.64 -20.51
CA GLY A 545 -22.13 -7.82 -19.72
C GLY A 545 -21.38 -9.11 -20.08
N SER A 546 -20.93 -9.27 -21.35
CA SER A 546 -20.14 -10.41 -21.81
C SER A 546 -19.06 -10.01 -22.81
N LEU A 547 -18.05 -10.88 -23.00
CA LEU A 547 -17.00 -10.65 -23.98
C LEU A 547 -17.53 -10.76 -25.41
N GLU A 548 -18.45 -11.69 -25.65
CA GLU A 548 -19.12 -11.90 -26.94
C GLU A 548 -19.88 -10.64 -27.35
N ALA A 549 -20.70 -10.07 -26.46
CA ALA A 549 -21.42 -8.85 -26.73
C ALA A 549 -20.50 -7.66 -27.05
N LEU A 550 -19.33 -7.57 -26.37
CA LEU A 550 -18.32 -6.56 -26.66
C LEU A 550 -17.65 -6.80 -28.03
N MET A 551 -17.39 -8.06 -28.42
CA MET A 551 -16.79 -8.39 -29.72
C MET A 551 -17.74 -8.17 -30.89
N ASP A 552 -19.04 -8.35 -30.68
CA ASP A 552 -20.08 -8.17 -31.69
C ASP A 552 -20.58 -6.71 -31.81
N ALA A 553 -20.08 -5.81 -30.93
CA ALA A 553 -20.47 -4.41 -30.92
C ALA A 553 -20.03 -3.68 -32.20
N SER A 554 -20.91 -2.85 -32.76
CA SER A 554 -20.55 -1.94 -33.84
C SER A 554 -19.71 -0.76 -33.35
N VAL A 555 -19.02 -0.08 -34.27
CA VAL A 555 -18.23 1.13 -33.95
C VAL A 555 -19.11 2.38 -33.83
N GLU A 556 -20.40 2.26 -34.06
CA GLU A 556 -21.38 3.37 -33.98
C GLU A 556 -21.94 3.57 -32.58
#